data_bf771e51e7112146dd1aaa83cd39c2f6
#
_entry.id   bf771e51e7112146dd1aaa83cd39c2f6
#
_cell.length_a   1.000
_cell.length_b   1.000
_cell.length_c   1.000
_cell.angle_alpha   90.00
_cell.angle_beta   90.00
_cell.angle_gamma   90.00
#
_symmetry.space_group_name_H-M   'P 1'
#
loop_
_entity.id
_entity.type
_entity.pdbx_description
1 polymer ?
#
loop_
_entity_poly.entity_id
_entity_poly.type
_entity_poly.pdbx_seq_one_letter_code
_entity_poly.pdbx_strand_id
1 'polypeptide(L)'
;MKKALRRESLKCVLPRIIICGLLAIVLLGVSGGGLVKIIAGPTPLSQLSNQQLEGQYVSFDASEVIVAFANLTSSNSDGASETLKTYYLLPAEDGTYMAVMDKRNAHENLLERAMEQSHEYYLGDLETLTGLGTVSGTVTDL
;
A
#
# COMPACT_ATOMS: atom_id res chain seq x y z
N MET A 1 23.44 30.69 -44.30
CA MET A 1 22.03 30.38 -44.08
C MET A 1 21.77 29.33 -42.97
N LYS A 2 22.46 28.18 -42.91
CA LYS A 2 22.19 27.14 -41.87
C LYS A 2 22.42 27.55 -40.42
N LYS A 3 23.31 28.50 -40.12
CA LYS A 3 23.57 28.98 -38.75
C LYS A 3 22.49 29.92 -38.21
N ALA A 4 21.81 30.69 -39.04
CA ALA A 4 20.74 31.62 -38.65
C ALA A 4 19.45 30.86 -38.29
N LEU A 5 19.08 29.89 -39.13
CA LEU A 5 17.92 29.02 -38.89
C LEU A 5 18.01 28.21 -37.56
N ARG A 6 19.24 27.80 -37.21
CA ARG A 6 19.49 27.06 -35.95
C ARG A 6 19.37 27.95 -34.72
N ARG A 7 19.65 29.25 -34.83
CA ARG A 7 19.48 30.22 -33.71
C ARG A 7 18.03 30.61 -33.47
N GLU A 8 17.21 30.71 -34.52
CA GLU A 8 15.80 31.06 -34.37
C GLU A 8 14.98 29.90 -33.83
N SER A 9 15.26 28.66 -34.27
CA SER A 9 14.58 27.49 -33.68
C SER A 9 14.93 27.26 -32.23
N LEU A 10 16.16 27.55 -31.80
CA LEU A 10 16.57 27.48 -30.41
C LEU A 10 15.84 28.52 -29.52
N LYS A 11 15.56 29.71 -30.02
CA LYS A 11 14.84 30.76 -29.28
C LYS A 11 13.39 30.39 -29.00
N CYS A 12 12.76 29.63 -29.85
CA CYS A 12 11.38 29.17 -29.66
C CYS A 12 11.29 27.86 -28.84
N VAL A 13 12.31 27.01 -28.89
CA VAL A 13 12.31 25.71 -28.20
C VAL A 13 12.82 25.84 -26.76
N LEU A 14 13.80 26.70 -26.52
CA LEU A 14 14.40 26.91 -25.20
C LEU A 14 13.40 27.29 -24.09
N PRO A 15 12.49 28.26 -24.28
CA PRO A 15 11.51 28.61 -23.26
C PRO A 15 10.52 27.46 -22.98
N ARG A 16 10.17 26.67 -23.99
CA ARG A 16 9.29 25.50 -23.81
C ARG A 16 9.96 24.40 -22.98
N ILE A 17 11.24 24.13 -23.21
CA ILE A 17 12.01 23.16 -22.42
C ILE A 17 12.12 23.62 -20.96
N ILE A 18 12.37 24.92 -20.73
CA ILE A 18 12.47 25.48 -19.39
C ILE A 18 11.12 25.37 -18.66
N ILE A 19 10.00 25.69 -19.31
CA ILE A 19 8.67 25.59 -18.74
C ILE A 19 8.33 24.13 -18.41
N CYS A 20 8.58 23.20 -19.33
CA CYS A 20 8.37 21.76 -19.08
C CYS A 20 9.26 21.24 -17.97
N GLY A 21 10.51 21.68 -17.90
CA GLY A 21 11.44 21.32 -16.81
C GLY A 21 10.98 21.83 -15.45
N LEU A 22 10.54 23.09 -15.37
CA LEU A 22 9.97 23.67 -14.14
C LEU A 22 8.69 22.96 -13.71
N LEU A 23 7.81 22.65 -14.65
CA LEU A 23 6.56 21.91 -14.37
C LEU A 23 6.84 20.48 -13.87
N ALA A 24 7.84 19.81 -14.45
CA ALA A 24 8.29 18.51 -13.97
C ALA A 24 8.88 18.57 -12.55
N ILE A 25 9.66 19.60 -12.23
CA ILE A 25 10.22 19.80 -10.88
C ILE A 25 9.09 20.10 -9.87
N VAL A 26 8.10 20.90 -10.22
CA VAL A 26 6.93 21.18 -9.37
C VAL A 26 6.12 19.90 -9.14
N LEU A 27 5.85 19.14 -10.19
CA LEU A 27 5.14 17.86 -10.08
C LEU A 27 5.91 16.84 -9.22
N LEU A 28 7.22 16.76 -9.37
CA LEU A 28 8.08 15.94 -8.51
C LEU A 28 8.10 16.45 -7.08
N GLY A 29 8.08 17.74 -6.85
CA GLY A 29 8.03 18.33 -5.52
C GLY A 29 6.71 18.05 -4.79
N VAL A 30 5.59 18.16 -5.49
CA VAL A 30 4.24 17.88 -4.93
C VAL A 30 4.01 16.38 -4.75
N SER A 31 4.51 15.55 -5.67
CA SER A 31 4.39 14.08 -5.61
C SER A 31 5.55 13.41 -4.88
N GLY A 32 6.63 14.15 -4.59
CA GLY A 32 7.94 13.61 -4.18
C GLY A 32 7.91 12.80 -2.90
N GLY A 33 7.05 13.13 -1.96
CA GLY A 33 6.89 12.35 -0.73
C GLY A 33 6.34 10.95 -0.97
N GLY A 34 5.40 10.78 -1.90
CA GLY A 34 4.82 9.49 -2.25
C GLY A 34 5.73 8.64 -3.14
N LEU A 35 6.35 9.25 -4.16
CA LEU A 35 7.24 8.55 -5.08
C LEU A 35 8.51 8.04 -4.40
N VAL A 36 9.13 8.82 -3.52
CA VAL A 36 10.30 8.41 -2.76
C VAL A 36 9.99 7.20 -1.87
N LYS A 37 8.83 7.18 -1.24
CA LYS A 37 8.38 6.04 -0.42
C LYS A 37 8.15 4.78 -1.25
N ILE A 38 7.60 4.91 -2.45
CA ILE A 38 7.40 3.78 -3.36
C ILE A 38 8.74 3.21 -3.86
N ILE A 39 9.69 4.08 -4.21
CA ILE A 39 11.02 3.69 -4.70
C ILE A 39 11.87 3.08 -3.58
N ALA A 40 11.79 3.62 -2.36
CA ALA A 40 12.49 3.09 -1.19
C ALA A 40 11.94 1.73 -0.71
N GLY A 41 10.72 1.38 -1.16
CA GLY A 41 10.04 0.17 -0.72
C GLY A 41 9.36 0.31 0.65
N PRO A 42 8.61 -0.71 1.06
CA PRO A 42 7.92 -0.70 2.35
C PRO A 42 8.91 -0.90 3.50
N THR A 43 8.71 -0.16 4.58
CA THR A 43 9.47 -0.34 5.82
C THR A 43 8.83 -1.45 6.66
N PRO A 44 9.61 -2.41 7.20
CA PRO A 44 9.07 -3.41 8.10
C PRO A 44 8.38 -2.77 9.30
N LEU A 45 7.15 -3.21 9.60
CA LEU A 45 6.34 -2.66 10.68
C LEU A 45 7.06 -2.74 12.04
N SER A 46 7.83 -3.80 12.27
CA SER A 46 8.64 -4.02 13.47
C SER A 46 9.72 -2.96 13.72
N GLN A 47 10.09 -2.18 12.71
CA GLN A 47 11.11 -1.12 12.82
C GLN A 47 10.51 0.26 13.13
N LEU A 48 9.20 0.39 13.13
CA LEU A 48 8.49 1.65 13.34
C LEU A 48 7.91 1.70 14.76
N SER A 49 8.11 2.84 15.44
CA SER A 49 7.41 3.10 16.71
C SER A 49 5.98 3.58 16.42
N ASN A 50 5.05 3.28 17.33
CA ASN A 50 3.62 3.61 17.20
C ASN A 50 3.33 5.10 16.96
N GLN A 51 4.25 6.00 17.30
CA GLN A 51 4.08 7.45 17.12
C GLN A 51 4.41 7.95 15.70
N GLN A 52 4.93 7.09 14.81
CA GLN A 52 5.39 7.48 13.47
C GLN A 52 4.72 6.69 12.33
N LEU A 53 3.63 6.00 12.61
CA LEU A 53 3.01 5.06 11.67
C LEU A 53 2.20 5.76 10.59
N GLU A 54 1.51 6.85 10.90
CA GLU A 54 0.59 7.52 9.98
C GLU A 54 1.29 7.95 8.68
N GLY A 55 0.67 7.61 7.56
CA GLY A 55 1.16 7.91 6.22
C GLY A 55 2.42 7.16 5.79
N GLN A 56 2.92 6.21 6.59
CA GLN A 56 4.06 5.37 6.21
C GLN A 56 3.62 4.22 5.32
N TYR A 57 4.49 3.86 4.36
CA TYR A 57 4.35 2.65 3.56
C TYR A 57 5.07 1.52 4.28
N VAL A 58 4.32 0.55 4.79
CA VAL A 58 4.81 -0.50 5.68
C VAL A 58 4.62 -1.88 5.09
N SER A 59 5.41 -2.84 5.56
CA SER A 59 5.23 -4.25 5.30
C SER A 59 5.22 -5.04 6.60
N PHE A 60 4.45 -6.12 6.62
CA PHE A 60 4.43 -7.09 7.70
C PHE A 60 4.26 -8.48 7.14
N ASP A 61 4.67 -9.48 7.91
CA ASP A 61 4.47 -10.88 7.55
C ASP A 61 3.11 -11.36 8.07
N ALA A 62 2.29 -11.89 7.18
CA ALA A 62 0.98 -12.42 7.53
C ALA A 62 1.13 -13.82 8.12
N SER A 63 1.51 -13.90 9.37
CA SER A 63 1.60 -15.16 10.13
C SER A 63 0.34 -15.41 10.95
N GLU A 64 -0.30 -14.37 11.44
CA GLU A 64 -1.45 -14.46 12.33
C GLU A 64 -2.54 -13.45 11.93
N VAL A 65 -3.75 -13.96 11.69
CA VAL A 65 -4.95 -13.18 11.42
C VAL A 65 -6.05 -13.70 12.32
N ILE A 66 -6.61 -12.85 13.16
CA ILE A 66 -7.60 -13.27 14.17
C ILE A 66 -8.95 -13.52 13.50
N VAL A 67 -9.44 -12.55 12.72
CA VAL A 67 -10.77 -12.60 12.11
C VAL A 67 -10.90 -11.59 10.97
N ALA A 68 -11.72 -11.93 9.98
CA ALA A 68 -12.28 -10.96 9.05
C ALA A 68 -13.57 -10.40 9.68
N PHE A 69 -13.58 -9.12 10.07
CA PHE A 69 -14.67 -8.56 10.86
C PHE A 69 -15.66 -7.69 10.08
N ALA A 70 -15.31 -7.26 8.87
CA ALA A 70 -16.20 -6.46 8.04
C ALA A 70 -15.90 -6.62 6.56
N ASN A 71 -16.96 -6.62 5.75
CA ASN A 71 -16.89 -6.63 4.28
C ASN A 71 -17.73 -5.48 3.73
N LEU A 72 -17.14 -4.73 2.80
CA LEU A 72 -17.86 -3.75 2.00
C LEU A 72 -18.18 -4.36 0.64
N THR A 73 -19.45 -4.56 0.35
CA THR A 73 -19.94 -5.09 -0.93
C THR A 73 -20.66 -4.02 -1.73
N SER A 74 -20.51 -4.04 -3.04
CA SER A 74 -21.34 -3.27 -3.97
C SER A 74 -22.30 -4.21 -4.67
N SER A 75 -23.57 -3.87 -4.69
CA SER A 75 -24.60 -4.61 -5.45
C SER A 75 -24.96 -3.81 -6.69
N ASN A 76 -24.90 -4.43 -7.85
CA ASN A 76 -25.40 -3.86 -9.09
C ASN A 76 -26.90 -4.08 -9.23
N SER A 77 -27.54 -3.30 -10.08
CA SER A 77 -28.98 -3.41 -10.40
C SER A 77 -29.41 -4.81 -10.89
N ASP A 78 -28.47 -5.60 -11.36
CA ASP A 78 -28.68 -6.97 -11.86
C ASP A 78 -28.56 -8.04 -10.75
N GLY A 79 -28.42 -7.64 -9.48
CA GLY A 79 -28.31 -8.54 -8.33
C GLY A 79 -26.94 -9.19 -8.14
N ALA A 80 -25.96 -8.87 -8.96
CA ALA A 80 -24.58 -9.30 -8.73
C ALA A 80 -23.96 -8.46 -7.60
N SER A 81 -23.37 -9.15 -6.62
CA SER A 81 -22.66 -8.53 -5.50
C SER A 81 -21.16 -8.75 -5.67
N GLU A 82 -20.39 -7.67 -5.62
CA GLU A 82 -18.93 -7.70 -5.64
C GLU A 82 -18.39 -7.15 -4.32
N THR A 83 -17.48 -7.90 -3.67
CA THR A 83 -16.80 -7.44 -2.46
C THR A 83 -15.69 -6.47 -2.86
N LEU A 84 -15.80 -5.23 -2.40
CA LEU A 84 -14.85 -4.16 -2.71
C LEU A 84 -13.71 -4.08 -1.71
N LYS A 85 -13.98 -4.43 -0.46
CA LYS A 85 -13.03 -4.35 0.65
C LYS A 85 -13.37 -5.37 1.71
N THR A 86 -12.34 -5.99 2.27
CA THR A 86 -12.43 -6.84 3.45
C THR A 86 -11.52 -6.29 4.53
N TYR A 87 -11.98 -6.28 5.77
CA TYR A 87 -11.23 -5.81 6.92
C TYR A 87 -10.84 -7.00 7.79
N TYR A 88 -9.55 -7.13 8.05
CA TYR A 88 -8.96 -8.17 8.88
C TYR A 88 -8.38 -7.58 10.14
N LEU A 89 -8.50 -8.30 11.25
CA LEU A 89 -7.91 -7.96 12.53
C LEU A 89 -6.67 -8.82 12.77
N LEU A 90 -5.54 -8.18 13.00
CA LEU A 90 -4.26 -8.83 13.25
C LEU A 90 -3.71 -8.37 14.60
N PRO A 91 -3.02 -9.25 15.34
CA PRO A 91 -2.27 -8.82 16.52
C PRO A 91 -1.00 -8.09 16.08
N ALA A 92 -0.62 -7.05 16.81
CA ALA A 92 0.65 -6.36 16.68
C ALA A 92 1.64 -6.84 17.74
N GLU A 93 2.95 -6.66 17.48
CA GLU A 93 4.03 -7.15 18.36
C GLU A 93 4.00 -6.51 19.78
N ASP A 94 3.40 -5.32 19.91
CA ASP A 94 3.26 -4.60 21.18
C ASP A 94 2.04 -5.03 22.03
N GLY A 95 1.32 -6.05 21.60
CA GLY A 95 0.11 -6.54 22.27
C GLY A 95 -1.16 -5.74 21.93
N THR A 96 -1.09 -4.81 20.98
CA THR A 96 -2.25 -4.13 20.41
C THR A 96 -2.79 -4.88 19.21
N TYR A 97 -3.86 -4.37 18.60
CA TYR A 97 -4.44 -4.93 17.40
C TYR A 97 -4.38 -3.93 16.26
N MET A 98 -4.21 -4.45 15.06
CA MET A 98 -4.15 -3.70 13.83
C MET A 98 -5.29 -4.13 12.90
N ALA A 99 -5.99 -3.16 12.31
CA ALA A 99 -6.96 -3.43 11.27
C ALA A 99 -6.30 -3.26 9.89
N VAL A 100 -6.40 -4.28 9.07
CA VAL A 100 -5.92 -4.27 7.68
C VAL A 100 -7.10 -4.25 6.75
N MET A 101 -7.16 -3.25 5.88
CA MET A 101 -8.17 -3.13 4.84
C MET A 101 -7.59 -3.65 3.53
N ASP A 102 -8.04 -4.82 3.09
CA ASP A 102 -7.72 -5.36 1.77
C ASP A 102 -8.70 -4.84 0.71
N LYS A 103 -8.17 -4.10 -0.26
CA LYS A 103 -8.96 -3.55 -1.36
C LYS A 103 -8.96 -4.51 -2.54
N ARG A 104 -10.15 -4.78 -3.07
CA ARG A 104 -10.37 -5.69 -4.22
C ARG A 104 -9.79 -7.08 -3.99
N ASN A 105 -9.76 -7.51 -2.74
CA ASN A 105 -9.27 -8.83 -2.35
C ASN A 105 -7.88 -9.18 -2.92
N ALA A 106 -7.00 -8.17 -3.00
CA ALA A 106 -5.66 -8.33 -3.58
C ALA A 106 -4.80 -9.34 -2.80
N HIS A 107 -5.04 -9.47 -1.50
CA HIS A 107 -4.33 -10.38 -0.59
C HIS A 107 -5.26 -11.40 0.07
N GLU A 108 -6.50 -11.56 -0.42
CA GLU A 108 -7.53 -12.41 0.17
C GLU A 108 -7.03 -13.81 0.45
N ASN A 109 -6.49 -14.50 -0.56
CA ASN A 109 -5.98 -15.86 -0.40
C ASN A 109 -4.90 -16.00 0.68
N LEU A 110 -4.06 -14.99 0.86
CA LEU A 110 -2.98 -15.00 1.84
C LEU A 110 -3.53 -14.73 3.24
N LEU A 111 -4.41 -13.76 3.39
CA LEU A 111 -5.01 -13.37 4.67
C LEU A 111 -6.01 -14.42 5.15
N GLU A 112 -6.76 -15.07 4.26
CA GLU A 112 -7.65 -16.18 4.61
C GLU A 112 -6.86 -17.41 5.08
N ARG A 113 -5.79 -17.76 4.39
CA ARG A 113 -4.92 -18.86 4.83
C ARG A 113 -4.25 -18.56 6.16
N ALA A 114 -3.85 -17.31 6.42
CA ALA A 114 -3.30 -16.91 7.70
C ALA A 114 -4.36 -16.98 8.81
N MET A 115 -5.60 -16.64 8.51
CA MET A 115 -6.72 -16.76 9.44
C MET A 115 -7.03 -18.24 9.76
N GLU A 116 -7.05 -19.12 8.77
CA GLU A 116 -7.23 -20.56 8.94
C GLU A 116 -6.11 -21.16 9.79
N GLN A 117 -4.86 -20.84 9.49
CA GLN A 117 -3.70 -21.24 10.27
C GLN A 117 -3.78 -20.78 11.73
N SER A 118 -4.21 -19.52 11.96
CA SER A 118 -4.40 -18.98 13.31
C SER A 118 -5.48 -19.73 14.07
N HIS A 119 -6.57 -20.09 13.40
CA HIS A 119 -7.64 -20.87 13.99
C HIS A 119 -7.16 -22.26 14.44
N GLU A 120 -6.43 -22.97 13.59
CA GLU A 120 -5.82 -24.27 13.92
C GLU A 120 -4.82 -24.17 15.09
N TYR A 121 -4.02 -23.11 15.12
CA TYR A 121 -3.10 -22.84 16.22
C TYR A 121 -3.82 -22.64 17.55
N TYR A 122 -4.91 -21.83 17.59
CA TYR A 122 -5.68 -21.59 18.80
C TYR A 122 -6.50 -22.82 19.27
N LEU A 123 -6.85 -23.71 18.35
CA LEU A 123 -7.47 -25.00 18.71
C LEU A 123 -6.46 -26.03 19.23
N GLY A 124 -5.16 -25.78 19.06
CA GLY A 124 -4.10 -26.69 19.47
C GLY A 124 -3.77 -27.76 18.41
N ASP A 125 -4.31 -27.65 17.21
CA ASP A 125 -4.04 -28.56 16.08
C ASP A 125 -2.72 -28.21 15.38
N LEU A 126 -2.21 -26.99 15.59
CA LEU A 126 -0.94 -26.51 15.06
C LEU A 126 -0.03 -26.04 16.19
N GLU A 127 1.24 -26.47 16.18
CA GLU A 127 2.20 -26.11 17.24
C GLU A 127 2.81 -24.72 17.08
N THR A 128 2.94 -24.23 15.85
CA THR A 128 3.61 -22.94 15.55
C THR A 128 2.95 -22.23 14.38
N LEU A 129 2.88 -20.92 14.49
CA LEU A 129 2.48 -20.05 13.38
C LEU A 129 3.68 -19.83 12.44
N THR A 130 3.43 -19.90 11.13
CA THR A 130 4.45 -19.63 10.10
C THR A 130 4.04 -18.46 9.24
N GLY A 131 5.00 -17.61 8.84
CA GLY A 131 4.76 -16.55 7.90
C GLY A 131 4.37 -17.10 6.53
N LEU A 132 3.21 -16.73 6.03
CA LEU A 132 2.68 -17.20 4.74
C LEU A 132 3.02 -16.26 3.58
N GLY A 133 3.46 -15.05 3.89
CA GLY A 133 3.85 -14.05 2.91
C GLY A 133 3.80 -12.64 3.48
N THR A 134 4.36 -11.72 2.72
CA THR A 134 4.45 -10.30 3.12
C THR A 134 3.30 -9.52 2.54
N VAL A 135 2.61 -8.76 3.38
CA VAL A 135 1.61 -7.78 3.01
C VAL A 135 2.19 -6.39 3.18
N SER A 136 1.95 -5.51 2.23
CA SER A 136 2.39 -4.11 2.30
C SER A 136 1.23 -3.16 2.06
N GLY A 137 1.26 -2.03 2.74
CA GLY A 137 0.21 -1.03 2.64
C GLY A 137 0.61 0.28 3.30
N THR A 138 -0.27 1.28 3.16
CA THR A 138 -0.08 2.58 3.82
C THR A 138 -0.91 2.61 5.10
N VAL A 139 -0.28 3.05 6.18
CA VAL A 139 -0.97 3.28 7.45
C VAL A 139 -1.80 4.55 7.35
N THR A 140 -3.09 4.43 7.66
CA THR A 140 -4.02 5.56 7.70
C THR A 140 -4.67 5.59 9.07
N ASP A 141 -4.88 6.78 9.61
CA ASP A 141 -5.73 6.96 10.77
C ASP A 141 -7.20 6.69 10.40
N LEU A 142 -7.95 6.10 11.30
CA LEU A 142 -9.36 5.73 11.10
C LEU A 142 -10.28 6.84 11.63
#